data_e7e949a1831a39ed5c3cebfe4b347df9
#
_entry.id   e7e949a1831a39ed5c3cebfe4b347df9
#
_cell.length_a   1.000
_cell.length_b   1.000
_cell.length_c   1.000
_cell.angle_alpha   90.00
_cell.angle_beta   90.00
_cell.angle_gamma   90.00
#
_symmetry.space_group_name_H-M   'P 1'
#
loop_
_entity.id
_entity.type
_entity.pdbx_description
1 polymer ?
#
loop_
_entity_poly.entity_id
_entity_poly.type
_entity_poly.pdbx_seq_one_letter_code
_entity_poly.pdbx_strand_id
1 'polypeptide(L)'
;MLYVRDVFPAARIVCYCEFYFNRDGQDYGFDPEFAPTQGDGFHVRTENMVQAISLLACDSGTSPTRWQQSSYPDVFKSKIVTVHDGIDTTSIKPDRTARISLRAKNLTLSASDEVITFSSRNLEPYRGFHVFMRALPELLQRRPHAHVLIIGGDGVSYGRLLKERTYREHLMAEVGNRLDDSRVHFLGLLPHRDYLRVLQVSTAHVYLTYPFVLSWSMLEAMAAGCVVIGSSTAPVREVIDDHRNGLLVDFFDQRQLIETVDRVCSNRDQYEAIRANARSTVVERYDLESICLPKQLEIIQVRTPQATQSVRAAPDALDH
;
A
#
# COMPACT_ATOMS: atom_id res chain seq x y z
N MET A 1 15.53 -17.90 -2.43
CA MET A 1 15.45 -19.12 -1.55
C MET A 1 15.91 -20.42 -2.22
N LEU A 2 16.66 -20.36 -3.31
CA LEU A 2 17.05 -21.55 -4.11
C LEU A 2 17.68 -22.68 -3.28
N TYR A 3 18.59 -22.36 -2.38
CA TYR A 3 19.38 -23.37 -1.64
C TYR A 3 19.06 -23.46 -0.15
N VAL A 4 18.00 -22.77 0.33
CA VAL A 4 17.69 -22.74 1.77
C VAL A 4 17.35 -24.14 2.28
N ARG A 5 16.58 -24.92 1.50
CA ARG A 5 16.24 -26.30 1.87
C ARG A 5 17.46 -27.22 1.88
N ASP A 6 18.41 -27.02 0.98
CA ASP A 6 19.63 -27.83 0.91
C ASP A 6 20.57 -27.56 2.09
N VAL A 7 20.67 -26.29 2.50
CA VAL A 7 21.52 -25.87 3.63
C VAL A 7 20.85 -26.17 4.98
N PHE A 8 19.52 -26.03 5.07
CA PHE A 8 18.74 -26.22 6.28
C PHE A 8 17.59 -27.23 6.04
N PRO A 9 17.89 -28.52 5.85
CA PRO A 9 16.90 -29.53 5.44
C PRO A 9 15.79 -29.75 6.48
N ALA A 10 16.07 -29.53 7.74
CA ALA A 10 15.12 -29.68 8.85
C ALA A 10 14.39 -28.40 9.22
N ALA A 11 14.75 -27.25 8.61
CA ALA A 11 14.11 -25.98 8.94
C ALA A 11 12.71 -25.89 8.32
N ARG A 12 11.77 -25.32 9.06
CA ARG A 12 10.50 -24.87 8.50
C ARG A 12 10.74 -23.61 7.69
N ILE A 13 10.34 -23.64 6.44
CA ILE A 13 10.50 -22.52 5.51
C ILE A 13 9.12 -21.90 5.25
N VAL A 14 8.95 -20.65 5.68
CA VAL A 14 7.74 -19.86 5.40
C VAL A 14 8.08 -18.75 4.42
N CYS A 15 7.38 -18.70 3.28
CA CYS A 15 7.55 -17.65 2.28
C CYS A 15 6.64 -16.48 2.58
N TYR A 16 7.16 -15.26 2.50
CA TYR A 16 6.34 -14.07 2.39
C TYR A 16 5.92 -13.87 0.93
N CYS A 17 4.61 -13.99 0.68
CA CYS A 17 4.00 -13.96 -0.64
C CYS A 17 3.33 -12.59 -0.86
N GLU A 18 4.14 -11.59 -1.21
CA GLU A 18 3.63 -10.23 -1.33
C GLU A 18 2.71 -10.08 -2.54
N PHE A 19 3.17 -10.47 -3.74
CA PHE A 19 2.37 -10.35 -4.96
C PHE A 19 2.95 -11.23 -6.07
N TYR A 20 2.07 -11.89 -6.84
CA TYR A 20 2.45 -12.62 -8.05
C TYR A 20 2.00 -11.83 -9.26
N PHE A 21 2.94 -11.42 -10.10
CA PHE A 21 2.65 -10.56 -11.23
C PHE A 21 1.91 -11.31 -12.34
N ASN A 22 0.89 -10.70 -12.91
CA ASN A 22 0.14 -11.26 -14.03
C ASN A 22 0.17 -10.31 -15.23
N ARG A 23 0.50 -10.87 -16.38
CA ARG A 23 0.54 -10.11 -17.62
C ARG A 23 -0.83 -9.62 -18.07
N ASP A 24 -1.87 -10.37 -17.74
CA ASP A 24 -3.23 -10.13 -18.21
C ASP A 24 -4.13 -9.66 -17.06
N GLY A 25 -4.30 -8.36 -16.92
CA GLY A 25 -5.46 -7.81 -16.26
C GLY A 25 -5.41 -7.46 -14.78
N GLN A 26 -4.22 -7.19 -14.21
CA GLN A 26 -4.15 -6.62 -12.86
C GLN A 26 -3.51 -5.23 -12.91
N ASP A 27 -2.34 -5.07 -12.33
CA ASP A 27 -1.54 -3.84 -12.38
C ASP A 27 -0.92 -3.60 -13.76
N TYR A 28 -0.53 -4.69 -14.43
CA TYR A 28 0.09 -4.66 -15.74
C TYR A 28 -0.90 -4.19 -16.82
N GLY A 29 -0.61 -3.02 -17.42
CA GLY A 29 -1.49 -2.43 -18.44
C GLY A 29 -2.76 -1.77 -17.89
N PHE A 30 -2.86 -1.59 -16.57
CA PHE A 30 -4.00 -0.92 -15.94
C PHE A 30 -4.13 0.54 -16.38
N ASP A 31 -3.01 1.24 -16.47
CA ASP A 31 -2.97 2.64 -16.86
C ASP A 31 -2.54 2.79 -18.32
N PRO A 32 -3.42 3.28 -19.21
CA PRO A 32 -3.11 3.43 -20.63
C PRO A 32 -2.03 4.50 -20.91
N GLU A 33 -1.84 5.47 -20.01
CA GLU A 33 -0.79 6.49 -20.16
C GLU A 33 0.62 5.88 -19.96
N PHE A 34 0.71 4.86 -19.11
CA PHE A 34 1.96 4.15 -18.80
C PHE A 34 1.93 2.72 -19.31
N ALA A 35 1.36 2.52 -20.50
CA ALA A 35 1.21 1.21 -21.10
C ALA A 35 2.53 0.43 -21.16
N PRO A 36 2.50 -0.86 -20.79
CA PRO A 36 3.69 -1.70 -20.80
C PRO A 36 4.20 -1.97 -22.23
N THR A 37 5.50 -2.18 -22.33
CA THR A 37 6.11 -2.65 -23.59
C THR A 37 6.17 -4.18 -23.65
N GLN A 38 6.49 -4.74 -24.82
CA GLN A 38 6.68 -6.18 -24.97
C GLN A 38 7.76 -6.73 -24.01
N GLY A 39 8.81 -5.95 -23.76
CA GLY A 39 9.89 -6.32 -22.82
C GLY A 39 9.43 -6.49 -21.38
N ASP A 40 8.47 -5.71 -20.94
CA ASP A 40 7.95 -5.78 -19.57
C ASP A 40 7.22 -7.12 -19.32
N GLY A 41 6.57 -7.69 -20.34
CA GLY A 41 5.95 -9.01 -20.24
C GLY A 41 6.96 -10.15 -20.04
N PHE A 42 8.18 -10.01 -20.53
CA PHE A 42 9.26 -10.98 -20.25
C PHE A 42 9.80 -10.81 -18.83
N HIS A 43 9.92 -9.57 -18.37
CA HIS A 43 10.36 -9.26 -17.02
C HIS A 43 9.43 -9.86 -15.97
N VAL A 44 8.12 -9.71 -16.13
CA VAL A 44 7.09 -10.33 -15.27
C VAL A 44 7.32 -11.84 -15.10
N ARG A 45 7.62 -12.56 -16.18
CA ARG A 45 7.91 -14.00 -16.11
C ARG A 45 9.17 -14.31 -15.33
N THR A 46 10.20 -13.48 -15.45
CA THR A 46 11.48 -13.66 -14.75
C THR A 46 11.30 -13.43 -13.25
N GLU A 47 10.56 -12.40 -12.86
CA GLU A 47 10.25 -12.13 -11.45
C GLU A 47 9.44 -13.27 -10.83
N ASN A 48 8.41 -13.75 -11.53
CA ASN A 48 7.59 -14.86 -11.08
C ASN A 48 8.36 -16.19 -10.95
N MET A 49 9.41 -16.39 -11.73
CA MET A 49 10.25 -17.59 -11.64
C MET A 49 10.85 -17.74 -10.23
N VAL A 50 11.37 -16.67 -9.66
CA VAL A 50 11.95 -16.67 -8.30
C VAL A 50 10.89 -17.02 -7.26
N GLN A 51 9.69 -16.46 -7.41
CA GLN A 51 8.58 -16.73 -6.49
C GLN A 51 8.09 -18.18 -6.62
N ALA A 52 7.92 -18.68 -7.84
CA ALA A 52 7.48 -20.06 -8.09
C ALA A 52 8.46 -21.08 -7.49
N ILE A 53 9.77 -20.91 -7.71
CA ILE A 53 10.80 -21.79 -7.14
C ILE A 53 10.79 -21.72 -5.61
N SER A 54 10.63 -20.53 -5.04
CA SER A 54 10.55 -20.34 -3.60
C SER A 54 9.34 -21.07 -3.01
N LEU A 55 8.17 -20.98 -3.65
CA LEU A 55 6.94 -21.65 -3.24
C LEU A 55 7.01 -23.18 -3.37
N LEU A 56 7.75 -23.70 -4.35
CA LEU A 56 8.02 -25.14 -4.45
C LEU A 56 8.87 -25.65 -3.28
N ALA A 57 9.84 -24.86 -2.82
CA ALA A 57 10.78 -25.21 -1.75
C ALA A 57 10.24 -24.97 -0.34
N CYS A 58 9.24 -24.07 -0.15
CA CYS A 58 8.71 -23.75 1.17
C CYS A 58 7.65 -24.74 1.68
N ASP A 59 7.46 -24.76 2.99
CA ASP A 59 6.41 -25.55 3.66
C ASP A 59 5.06 -24.81 3.63
N SER A 60 5.09 -23.47 3.77
CA SER A 60 3.92 -22.62 3.72
C SER A 60 4.28 -21.21 3.26
N GLY A 61 3.29 -20.42 2.91
CA GLY A 61 3.42 -19.01 2.59
C GLY A 61 2.42 -18.15 3.36
N THR A 62 2.75 -16.88 3.54
CA THR A 62 1.83 -15.87 4.06
C THR A 62 1.64 -14.76 3.03
N SER A 63 0.42 -14.25 2.90
CA SER A 63 0.11 -13.10 2.05
C SER A 63 -0.69 -12.07 2.84
N PRO A 64 -0.40 -10.76 2.72
CA PRO A 64 -1.02 -9.73 3.56
C PRO A 64 -2.53 -9.58 3.37
N THR A 65 -3.03 -9.79 2.17
CA THR A 65 -4.45 -9.63 1.82
C THR A 65 -4.95 -10.78 0.96
N ARG A 66 -6.26 -11.00 0.92
CA ARG A 66 -6.88 -11.98 0.02
C ARG A 66 -6.68 -11.61 -1.44
N TRP A 67 -6.71 -10.32 -1.75
CA TRP A 67 -6.40 -9.82 -3.07
C TRP A 67 -4.99 -10.25 -3.50
N GLN A 68 -3.98 -10.01 -2.68
CA GLN A 68 -2.60 -10.37 -2.96
C GLN A 68 -2.44 -11.90 -3.07
N GLN A 69 -3.06 -12.68 -2.17
CA GLN A 69 -3.11 -14.15 -2.29
C GLN A 69 -3.76 -14.58 -3.61
N SER A 70 -4.82 -13.92 -4.04
CA SER A 70 -5.54 -14.28 -5.27
C SER A 70 -4.70 -14.12 -6.54
N SER A 71 -3.64 -13.31 -6.51
CA SER A 71 -2.73 -13.12 -7.64
C SER A 71 -1.91 -14.37 -7.97
N TYR A 72 -1.74 -15.26 -7.00
CA TYR A 72 -0.95 -16.49 -7.16
C TYR A 72 -1.70 -17.55 -7.97
N PRO A 73 -0.97 -18.40 -8.75
CA PRO A 73 -1.53 -19.56 -9.40
C PRO A 73 -2.23 -20.52 -8.41
N ASP A 74 -3.32 -21.15 -8.84
CA ASP A 74 -4.13 -22.03 -7.98
C ASP A 74 -3.32 -23.17 -7.33
N VAL A 75 -2.31 -23.67 -8.03
CA VAL A 75 -1.40 -24.71 -7.51
C VAL A 75 -0.67 -24.31 -6.21
N PHE A 76 -0.50 -23.02 -5.97
CA PHE A 76 0.18 -22.49 -4.78
C PHE A 76 -0.79 -21.96 -3.70
N LYS A 77 -2.04 -21.65 -4.06
CA LYS A 77 -2.98 -21.00 -3.14
C LYS A 77 -3.24 -21.80 -1.86
N SER A 78 -3.26 -23.12 -1.95
CA SER A 78 -3.46 -23.99 -0.78
C SER A 78 -2.32 -23.94 0.25
N LYS A 79 -1.13 -23.49 -0.16
CA LYS A 79 0.02 -23.28 0.72
C LYS A 79 0.07 -21.89 1.34
N ILE A 80 -0.70 -20.92 0.83
CA ILE A 80 -0.62 -19.53 1.21
C ILE A 80 -1.77 -19.17 2.13
N VAL A 81 -1.45 -18.73 3.34
CA VAL A 81 -2.41 -18.25 4.34
C VAL A 81 -2.46 -16.72 4.29
N THR A 82 -3.67 -16.15 4.30
CA THR A 82 -3.82 -14.69 4.35
C THR A 82 -3.68 -14.19 5.79
N VAL A 83 -2.59 -13.51 6.06
CA VAL A 83 -2.32 -12.83 7.33
C VAL A 83 -1.58 -11.53 7.04
N HIS A 84 -2.13 -10.41 7.48
CA HIS A 84 -1.48 -9.09 7.35
C HIS A 84 -0.31 -8.96 8.33
N ASP A 85 0.66 -8.08 7.99
CA ASP A 85 1.82 -7.82 8.82
C ASP A 85 1.48 -7.17 10.17
N GLY A 86 0.37 -6.48 10.21
CA GLY A 86 -0.13 -5.78 11.39
C GLY A 86 0.18 -4.29 11.39
N ILE A 87 -0.67 -3.54 12.09
CA ILE A 87 -0.52 -2.10 12.34
C ILE A 87 -0.45 -1.90 13.85
N ASP A 88 0.56 -1.23 14.35
CA ASP A 88 0.65 -0.85 15.76
C ASP A 88 -0.40 0.23 16.10
N THR A 89 -1.60 -0.21 16.41
CA THR A 89 -2.71 0.69 16.73
C THR A 89 -2.59 1.37 18.11
N THR A 90 -1.65 0.94 18.91
CA THR A 90 -1.31 1.59 20.19
C THR A 90 -0.56 2.90 19.95
N SER A 91 0.44 2.85 19.07
CA SER A 91 1.23 4.02 18.68
C SER A 91 0.53 4.86 17.60
N ILE A 92 -0.14 4.22 16.64
CA ILE A 92 -0.85 4.89 15.55
C ILE A 92 -2.30 5.10 15.93
N LYS A 93 -2.62 6.31 16.35
CA LYS A 93 -3.95 6.70 16.81
C LYS A 93 -4.24 8.18 16.53
N PRO A 94 -5.51 8.58 16.52
CA PRO A 94 -5.88 9.99 16.42
C PRO A 94 -5.24 10.82 17.53
N ASP A 95 -4.74 11.99 17.17
CA ASP A 95 -4.26 13.00 18.11
C ASP A 95 -4.73 14.39 17.66
N ARG A 96 -5.75 14.92 18.30
CA ARG A 96 -6.29 16.26 18.00
C ARG A 96 -5.34 17.40 18.38
N THR A 97 -4.29 17.11 19.16
CA THR A 97 -3.27 18.08 19.55
C THR A 97 -2.08 18.10 18.58
N ALA A 98 -2.05 17.16 17.63
CA ALA A 98 -0.98 17.04 16.65
C ALA A 98 -0.78 18.34 15.88
N ARG A 99 0.49 18.65 15.62
CA ARG A 99 0.93 19.80 14.82
C ARG A 99 2.10 19.39 13.95
N ILE A 100 2.16 19.94 12.76
CA ILE A 100 3.30 19.82 11.86
C ILE A 100 3.85 21.20 11.54
N SER A 101 5.15 21.41 11.74
CA SER A 101 5.81 22.69 11.49
C SER A 101 6.70 22.59 10.26
N LEU A 102 6.38 23.36 9.25
CA LEU A 102 7.15 23.53 8.02
C LEU A 102 8.08 24.72 8.18
N ARG A 103 9.23 24.48 8.85
CA ARG A 103 10.15 25.56 9.28
C ARG A 103 10.59 26.48 8.14
N ALA A 104 10.90 25.92 6.95
CA ALA A 104 11.31 26.69 5.79
C ALA A 104 10.26 27.70 5.30
N LYS A 105 9.00 27.48 5.64
CA LYS A 105 7.86 28.36 5.24
C LYS A 105 7.25 29.10 6.44
N ASN A 106 7.85 28.97 7.64
CA ASN A 106 7.32 29.53 8.90
C ASN A 106 5.80 29.20 9.09
N LEU A 107 5.41 27.99 8.73
CA LEU A 107 4.02 27.53 8.77
C LEU A 107 3.87 26.38 9.75
N THR A 108 2.85 26.45 10.62
CA THR A 108 2.47 25.35 11.49
C THR A 108 1.01 25.00 11.22
N LEU A 109 0.75 23.74 10.90
CA LEU A 109 -0.58 23.18 10.62
C LEU A 109 -1.00 22.25 11.73
N SER A 110 -2.30 22.18 11.97
CA SER A 110 -2.97 21.38 13.02
C SER A 110 -4.24 20.71 12.46
N ALA A 111 -4.91 19.90 13.25
CA ALA A 111 -6.20 19.30 12.87
C ALA A 111 -7.33 20.32 12.65
N SER A 112 -7.19 21.58 13.11
CA SER A 112 -8.16 22.65 12.83
C SER A 112 -8.00 23.26 11.45
N ASP A 113 -6.83 23.10 10.83
CA ASP A 113 -6.56 23.61 9.50
C ASP A 113 -7.14 22.66 8.44
N GLU A 114 -7.28 23.16 7.22
CA GLU A 114 -7.72 22.36 6.08
C GLU A 114 -6.51 21.73 5.40
N VAL A 115 -6.24 20.47 5.76
CA VAL A 115 -5.04 19.76 5.32
C VAL A 115 -5.42 18.55 4.47
N ILE A 116 -5.03 18.57 3.21
CA ILE A 116 -5.17 17.45 2.29
C ILE A 116 -3.84 16.73 2.22
N THR A 117 -3.83 15.42 2.41
CA THR A 117 -2.59 14.65 2.45
C THR A 117 -2.55 13.57 1.39
N PHE A 118 -1.36 13.34 0.85
CA PHE A 118 -1.03 12.22 -0.02
C PHE A 118 0.29 11.61 0.43
N SER A 119 0.37 10.27 0.47
CA SER A 119 1.61 9.60 0.86
C SER A 119 1.88 8.36 0.04
N SER A 120 3.12 8.18 -0.38
CA SER A 120 3.64 6.97 -1.02
C SER A 120 5.14 6.83 -0.73
N ARG A 121 5.70 5.62 -0.94
CA ARG A 121 7.14 5.43 -0.84
C ARG A 121 7.88 6.30 -1.87
N ASN A 122 7.43 6.24 -3.12
CA ASN A 122 7.90 7.07 -4.22
C ASN A 122 6.72 7.70 -4.95
N LEU A 123 6.92 8.91 -5.46
CA LEU A 123 5.91 9.69 -6.18
C LEU A 123 5.82 9.19 -7.63
N GLU A 124 5.06 8.15 -7.85
CA GLU A 124 4.97 7.42 -9.12
C GLU A 124 3.53 7.06 -9.51
N PRO A 125 3.27 6.72 -10.79
CA PRO A 125 1.91 6.41 -11.28
C PRO A 125 1.23 5.25 -10.57
N TYR A 126 1.95 4.21 -10.15
CA TYR A 126 1.38 3.07 -9.43
C TYR A 126 0.57 3.47 -8.19
N ARG A 127 0.92 4.61 -7.58
CA ARG A 127 0.21 5.19 -6.43
C ARG A 127 -0.66 6.40 -6.81
N GLY A 128 -0.99 6.55 -8.09
CA GLY A 128 -1.91 7.58 -8.58
C GLY A 128 -1.39 9.01 -8.43
N PHE A 129 -0.08 9.19 -8.28
CA PHE A 129 0.51 10.51 -8.06
C PHE A 129 0.18 11.49 -9.20
N HIS A 130 0.17 11.02 -10.47
CA HIS A 130 -0.19 11.83 -11.63
C HIS A 130 -1.66 12.27 -11.62
N VAL A 131 -2.58 11.38 -11.21
CA VAL A 131 -4.00 11.72 -11.07
C VAL A 131 -4.19 12.77 -9.98
N PHE A 132 -3.55 12.57 -8.82
CA PHE A 132 -3.61 13.50 -7.70
C PHE A 132 -3.04 14.89 -8.08
N MET A 133 -1.86 14.95 -8.69
CA MET A 133 -1.23 16.21 -9.09
C MET A 133 -2.09 17.00 -10.09
N ARG A 134 -2.69 16.32 -11.05
CA ARG A 134 -3.57 16.95 -12.05
C ARG A 134 -4.88 17.45 -11.45
N ALA A 135 -5.34 16.89 -10.34
CA ALA A 135 -6.51 17.34 -9.60
C ALA A 135 -6.24 18.63 -8.78
N LEU A 136 -4.99 18.87 -8.36
CA LEU A 136 -4.65 19.97 -7.44
C LEU A 136 -5.02 21.37 -7.93
N PRO A 137 -4.82 21.77 -9.20
CA PRO A 137 -5.16 23.14 -9.64
C PRO A 137 -6.61 23.51 -9.38
N GLU A 138 -7.54 22.63 -9.76
CA GLU A 138 -8.98 22.88 -9.54
C GLU A 138 -9.34 22.74 -8.06
N LEU A 139 -8.78 21.76 -7.36
CA LEU A 139 -9.03 21.55 -5.94
C LEU A 139 -8.62 22.78 -5.11
N LEU A 140 -7.45 23.36 -5.37
CA LEU A 140 -6.96 24.56 -4.68
C LEU A 140 -7.73 25.83 -5.03
N GLN A 141 -8.37 25.90 -6.21
CA GLN A 141 -9.31 26.98 -6.55
C GLN A 141 -10.59 26.86 -5.72
N ARG A 142 -11.14 25.64 -5.58
CA ARG A 142 -12.34 25.40 -4.76
C ARG A 142 -12.07 25.60 -3.27
N ARG A 143 -10.84 25.30 -2.83
CA ARG A 143 -10.42 25.34 -1.42
C ARG A 143 -9.27 26.32 -1.22
N PRO A 144 -9.54 27.64 -1.14
CA PRO A 144 -8.50 28.67 -1.10
C PRO A 144 -7.66 28.66 0.19
N HIS A 145 -8.15 28.01 1.26
CA HIS A 145 -7.45 27.91 2.55
C HIS A 145 -6.78 26.54 2.78
N ALA A 146 -6.94 25.59 1.86
CA ALA A 146 -6.38 24.27 2.00
C ALA A 146 -4.86 24.27 1.79
N HIS A 147 -4.16 23.51 2.64
CA HIS A 147 -2.77 23.12 2.44
C HIS A 147 -2.68 21.66 2.01
N VAL A 148 -1.80 21.37 1.06
CA VAL A 148 -1.56 20.02 0.55
C VAL A 148 -0.20 19.55 1.01
N LEU A 149 -0.14 18.43 1.73
CA LEU A 149 1.09 17.80 2.20
C LEU A 149 1.33 16.50 1.41
N ILE A 150 2.43 16.45 0.67
CA ILE A 150 2.80 15.33 -0.20
C ILE A 150 4.06 14.68 0.35
N ILE A 151 3.94 13.40 0.74
CA ILE A 151 5.04 12.59 1.27
C ILE A 151 5.43 11.53 0.24
N GLY A 152 6.73 11.43 -0.05
CA GLY A 152 7.29 10.42 -0.94
C GLY A 152 8.63 10.84 -1.50
N GLY A 153 9.43 9.85 -1.86
CA GLY A 153 10.69 10.05 -2.57
C GLY A 153 10.48 10.28 -4.06
N ASP A 154 11.52 10.74 -4.72
CA ASP A 154 11.52 10.99 -6.17
C ASP A 154 11.97 9.78 -7.00
N GLY A 155 12.18 8.62 -6.35
CA GLY A 155 12.50 7.37 -7.03
C GLY A 155 11.29 6.69 -7.65
N VAL A 156 11.51 5.44 -8.08
CA VAL A 156 10.46 4.53 -8.59
C VAL A 156 10.59 3.20 -7.86
N SER A 157 9.47 2.67 -7.38
CA SER A 157 9.41 1.37 -6.69
C SER A 157 8.90 0.25 -7.59
N TYR A 158 7.90 0.53 -8.41
CA TYR A 158 7.15 -0.47 -9.17
C TYR A 158 6.96 -0.10 -10.65
N GLY A 159 6.93 1.19 -10.94
CA GLY A 159 6.75 1.70 -12.30
C GLY A 159 8.06 1.72 -13.10
N ARG A 160 8.01 2.37 -14.24
CA ARG A 160 9.17 2.57 -15.11
C ARG A 160 9.83 3.92 -14.78
N LEU A 161 11.16 3.94 -14.71
CA LEU A 161 11.92 5.18 -14.62
C LEU A 161 11.72 6.04 -15.88
N LEU A 162 11.49 7.32 -15.70
CA LEU A 162 11.59 8.30 -16.78
C LEU A 162 13.08 8.55 -17.08
N LYS A 163 13.43 8.72 -18.36
CA LYS A 163 14.85 8.79 -18.77
C LYS A 163 15.60 10.02 -18.29
N GLU A 164 14.94 11.17 -18.18
CA GLU A 164 15.59 12.47 -18.00
C GLU A 164 15.16 13.22 -16.74
N ARG A 165 14.09 12.79 -16.08
CA ARG A 165 13.49 13.50 -14.94
C ARG A 165 12.69 12.55 -14.06
N THR A 166 12.41 12.98 -12.84
CA THR A 166 11.50 12.31 -11.92
C THR A 166 10.04 12.54 -12.31
N TYR A 167 9.13 11.70 -11.82
CA TYR A 167 7.69 11.94 -12.02
C TYR A 167 7.23 13.26 -11.40
N ARG A 168 7.81 13.66 -10.26
CA ARG A 168 7.54 14.98 -9.66
C ARG A 168 7.91 16.12 -10.60
N GLU A 169 9.12 16.12 -11.16
CA GLU A 169 9.57 17.13 -12.12
C GLU A 169 8.70 17.15 -13.38
N HIS A 170 8.33 15.95 -13.87
CA HIS A 170 7.45 15.80 -15.01
C HIS A 170 6.09 16.46 -14.78
N LEU A 171 5.43 16.15 -13.66
CA LEU A 171 4.11 16.68 -13.33
C LEU A 171 4.17 18.15 -12.91
N MET A 172 5.24 18.60 -12.26
CA MET A 172 5.46 20.03 -11.98
C MET A 172 5.64 20.84 -13.27
N ALA A 173 6.26 20.27 -14.31
CA ALA A 173 6.30 20.94 -15.61
C ALA A 173 4.92 21.00 -16.29
N GLU A 174 4.03 20.03 -16.04
CA GLU A 174 2.68 19.98 -16.59
C GLU A 174 1.70 20.93 -15.86
N VAL A 175 1.69 20.90 -14.53
CA VAL A 175 0.67 21.60 -13.73
C VAL A 175 1.22 22.70 -12.82
N GLY A 176 2.52 22.77 -12.61
CA GLY A 176 3.14 23.59 -11.56
C GLY A 176 2.83 25.08 -11.67
N ASN A 177 2.73 25.62 -12.90
CA ASN A 177 2.37 27.02 -13.14
C ASN A 177 0.93 27.39 -12.72
N ARG A 178 0.11 26.39 -12.40
CA ARG A 178 -1.28 26.54 -11.90
C ARG A 178 -1.39 26.25 -10.40
N LEU A 179 -0.29 25.90 -9.75
CA LEU A 179 -0.24 25.61 -8.32
C LEU A 179 0.27 26.82 -7.53
N ASP A 180 -0.25 26.95 -6.32
CA ASP A 180 0.24 27.94 -5.36
C ASP A 180 1.29 27.26 -4.44
N ASP A 181 2.55 27.58 -4.66
CA ASP A 181 3.69 27.01 -3.91
C ASP A 181 3.64 27.31 -2.40
N SER A 182 2.87 28.33 -1.99
CA SER A 182 2.67 28.61 -0.57
C SER A 182 1.76 27.57 0.11
N ARG A 183 0.99 26.81 -0.66
CA ARG A 183 -0.01 25.86 -0.18
C ARG A 183 0.29 24.39 -0.54
N VAL A 184 1.15 24.14 -1.52
CA VAL A 184 1.59 22.77 -1.88
C VAL A 184 2.98 22.51 -1.30
N HIS A 185 3.10 21.42 -0.52
CA HIS A 185 4.30 21.12 0.25
C HIS A 185 4.77 19.70 -0.03
N PHE A 186 5.87 19.57 -0.77
CA PHE A 186 6.55 18.30 -0.94
C PHE A 186 7.49 18.08 0.25
N LEU A 187 7.22 17.07 1.07
CA LEU A 187 7.92 16.81 2.32
C LEU A 187 9.07 15.80 2.18
N GLY A 188 9.17 15.14 1.00
CA GLY A 188 10.13 14.06 0.80
C GLY A 188 9.82 12.84 1.68
N LEU A 189 10.85 12.08 2.02
CA LEU A 189 10.75 10.97 2.98
C LEU A 189 10.85 11.53 4.40
N LEU A 190 9.91 11.17 5.25
CA LEU A 190 9.85 11.60 6.64
C LEU A 190 10.24 10.47 7.60
N PRO A 191 10.84 10.79 8.76
CA PRO A 191 10.84 9.85 9.88
C PRO A 191 9.41 9.45 10.24
N HIS A 192 9.18 8.20 10.63
CA HIS A 192 7.84 7.65 10.87
C HIS A 192 7.03 8.48 11.88
N ARG A 193 7.67 9.00 12.92
CA ARG A 193 7.02 9.89 13.90
C ARG A 193 6.41 11.15 13.25
N ASP A 194 7.14 11.78 12.32
CA ASP A 194 6.70 13.01 11.67
C ASP A 194 5.65 12.70 10.59
N TYR A 195 5.79 11.57 9.89
CA TYR A 195 4.77 11.03 9.00
C TYR A 195 3.43 10.82 9.73
N LEU A 196 3.43 10.22 10.93
CA LEU A 196 2.21 10.06 11.72
C LEU A 196 1.56 11.40 12.07
N ARG A 197 2.34 12.43 12.38
CA ARG A 197 1.81 13.78 12.63
C ARG A 197 1.11 14.36 11.40
N VAL A 198 1.65 14.11 10.19
CA VAL A 198 0.99 14.53 8.94
C VAL A 198 -0.36 13.84 8.79
N LEU A 199 -0.46 12.55 9.09
CA LEU A 199 -1.74 11.84 9.09
C LEU A 199 -2.72 12.39 10.14
N GLN A 200 -2.22 12.65 11.36
CA GLN A 200 -3.06 13.14 12.47
C GLN A 200 -3.63 14.54 12.24
N VAL A 201 -2.99 15.39 11.45
CA VAL A 201 -3.54 16.71 11.06
C VAL A 201 -4.38 16.64 9.80
N SER A 202 -4.48 15.51 9.13
CA SER A 202 -5.16 15.36 7.84
C SER A 202 -6.68 15.54 7.95
N THR A 203 -7.23 16.42 7.12
CA THR A 203 -8.67 16.54 6.90
C THR A 203 -9.16 15.45 5.96
N ALA A 204 -8.46 15.24 4.84
CA ALA A 204 -8.73 14.23 3.84
C ALA A 204 -7.42 13.61 3.38
N HIS A 205 -7.30 12.28 3.44
CA HIS A 205 -6.14 11.54 2.98
C HIS A 205 -6.46 10.84 1.67
N VAL A 206 -5.78 11.24 0.58
CA VAL A 206 -5.95 10.63 -0.74
C VAL A 206 -5.00 9.44 -0.87
N TYR A 207 -5.57 8.26 -1.13
CA TYR A 207 -4.87 7.01 -1.35
C TYR A 207 -5.29 6.37 -2.66
N LEU A 208 -4.52 6.57 -3.70
CA LEU A 208 -4.75 5.94 -5.00
C LEU A 208 -3.74 4.82 -5.22
N THR A 209 -4.19 3.73 -5.82
CA THR A 209 -3.30 2.63 -6.21
C THR A 209 -3.86 1.88 -7.40
N TYR A 210 -2.99 1.38 -8.27
CA TYR A 210 -3.34 0.35 -9.24
C TYR A 210 -3.89 -0.89 -8.51
N PRO A 211 -4.52 -1.85 -9.20
CA PRO A 211 -4.86 -3.16 -8.64
C PRO A 211 -3.59 -3.96 -8.30
N PHE A 212 -2.89 -3.54 -7.26
CA PHE A 212 -1.58 -4.01 -6.84
C PHE A 212 -1.54 -4.25 -5.33
N VAL A 213 -0.35 -4.30 -4.74
CA VAL A 213 -0.15 -4.46 -3.29
C VAL A 213 -0.83 -3.33 -2.52
N LEU A 214 -1.64 -3.70 -1.53
CA LEU A 214 -2.18 -2.74 -0.58
C LEU A 214 -1.05 -2.20 0.31
N SER A 215 -0.88 -0.87 0.33
CA SER A 215 0.14 -0.26 1.17
C SER A 215 -0.30 -0.18 2.63
N TRP A 216 0.63 -0.41 3.55
CA TRP A 216 0.40 -0.17 4.98
C TRP A 216 -0.04 1.27 5.27
N SER A 217 0.42 2.24 4.46
CA SER A 217 0.08 3.66 4.64
C SER A 217 -1.43 3.93 4.64
N MET A 218 -2.23 3.14 3.90
CA MET A 218 -3.69 3.27 3.94
C MET A 218 -4.24 2.85 5.30
N LEU A 219 -3.79 1.73 5.83
CA LEU A 219 -4.22 1.24 7.14
C LEU A 219 -3.71 2.15 8.27
N GLU A 220 -2.49 2.69 8.15
CA GLU A 220 -1.96 3.68 9.10
C GLU A 220 -2.79 4.98 9.07
N ALA A 221 -3.20 5.44 7.89
CA ALA A 221 -4.10 6.59 7.77
C ALA A 221 -5.47 6.32 8.42
N MET A 222 -6.04 5.14 8.19
CA MET A 222 -7.29 4.71 8.84
C MET A 222 -7.12 4.63 10.37
N ALA A 223 -6.02 4.05 10.86
CA ALA A 223 -5.71 3.94 12.28
C ALA A 223 -5.51 5.31 12.95
N ALA A 224 -4.89 6.26 12.24
CA ALA A 224 -4.72 7.64 12.69
C ALA A 224 -6.02 8.46 12.66
N GLY A 225 -7.12 7.91 12.16
CA GLY A 225 -8.42 8.56 12.09
C GLY A 225 -8.58 9.53 10.92
N CYS A 226 -7.87 9.32 9.82
CA CYS A 226 -8.11 10.08 8.59
C CYS A 226 -9.42 9.69 7.93
N VAL A 227 -10.06 10.62 7.22
CA VAL A 227 -11.00 10.27 6.15
C VAL A 227 -10.18 9.85 4.95
N VAL A 228 -10.12 8.56 4.67
CA VAL A 228 -9.40 8.03 3.51
C VAL A 228 -10.30 8.07 2.29
N ILE A 229 -9.82 8.71 1.22
CA ILE A 229 -10.41 8.72 -0.10
C ILE A 229 -9.56 7.82 -0.98
N GLY A 230 -10.00 6.58 -1.18
CA GLY A 230 -9.26 5.53 -1.86
C GLY A 230 -9.73 5.30 -3.29
N SER A 231 -8.83 4.84 -4.18
CA SER A 231 -9.26 4.35 -5.49
C SER A 231 -10.15 3.10 -5.36
N SER A 232 -11.22 3.02 -6.16
CA SER A 232 -12.12 1.86 -6.20
C SER A 232 -11.49 0.68 -6.92
N THR A 233 -10.25 0.33 -6.57
CA THR A 233 -9.52 -0.84 -7.04
C THR A 233 -9.69 -2.03 -6.09
N ALA A 234 -9.54 -3.25 -6.59
CA ALA A 234 -9.83 -4.45 -5.82
C ALA A 234 -9.10 -4.53 -4.46
N PRO A 235 -7.79 -4.21 -4.33
CA PRO A 235 -7.10 -4.24 -3.04
C PRO A 235 -7.68 -3.25 -2.03
N VAL A 236 -8.11 -2.07 -2.48
CA VAL A 236 -8.70 -1.04 -1.61
C VAL A 236 -10.10 -1.44 -1.16
N ARG A 237 -10.90 -2.01 -2.07
CA ARG A 237 -12.27 -2.49 -1.79
C ARG A 237 -12.31 -3.71 -0.86
N GLU A 238 -11.21 -4.41 -0.66
CA GLU A 238 -11.11 -5.46 0.37
C GLU A 238 -11.19 -4.90 1.79
N VAL A 239 -10.77 -3.64 1.98
CA VAL A 239 -10.67 -2.99 3.29
C VAL A 239 -11.69 -1.88 3.47
N ILE A 240 -11.83 -1.02 2.45
CA ILE A 240 -12.75 0.12 2.48
C ILE A 240 -14.13 -0.32 1.99
N ASP A 241 -15.08 -0.18 2.90
CA ASP A 241 -16.52 -0.25 2.67
C ASP A 241 -17.02 1.19 2.47
N ASP A 242 -17.39 1.53 1.22
CA ASP A 242 -17.67 2.89 0.78
C ASP A 242 -18.73 3.58 1.66
N HIS A 243 -18.48 4.84 2.00
CA HIS A 243 -19.32 5.65 2.91
C HIS A 243 -19.47 5.10 4.34
N ARG A 244 -18.79 4.00 4.69
CA ARG A 244 -18.82 3.44 6.04
C ARG A 244 -17.52 3.66 6.81
N ASN A 245 -16.38 3.26 6.24
CA ASN A 245 -15.05 3.38 6.86
C ASN A 245 -14.01 4.07 5.97
N GLY A 246 -14.46 4.67 4.86
CA GLY A 246 -13.70 5.42 3.90
C GLY A 246 -14.59 5.81 2.73
N LEU A 247 -14.03 6.48 1.74
CA LEU A 247 -14.72 6.89 0.52
C LEU A 247 -13.97 6.31 -0.68
N LEU A 248 -14.72 5.84 -1.68
CA LEU A 248 -14.16 5.27 -2.91
C LEU A 248 -14.43 6.18 -4.10
N VAL A 249 -13.38 6.37 -4.92
CA VAL A 249 -13.46 7.11 -6.18
C VAL A 249 -12.89 6.25 -7.31
N ASP A 250 -13.36 6.42 -8.54
CA ASP A 250 -12.68 5.82 -9.69
C ASP A 250 -11.26 6.35 -9.80
N PHE A 251 -10.30 5.46 -10.12
CA PHE A 251 -8.88 5.82 -10.17
C PHE A 251 -8.60 6.93 -11.20
N PHE A 252 -9.30 6.93 -12.32
CA PHE A 252 -9.09 7.87 -13.42
C PHE A 252 -10.05 9.08 -13.39
N ASP A 253 -11.07 9.07 -12.52
CA ASP A 253 -12.03 10.18 -12.44
C ASP A 253 -11.53 11.29 -11.50
N GLN A 254 -10.73 12.20 -12.07
CA GLN A 254 -10.24 13.39 -11.37
C GLN A 254 -11.38 14.25 -10.81
N ARG A 255 -12.51 14.35 -11.55
CA ARG A 255 -13.65 15.16 -11.11
C ARG A 255 -14.28 14.58 -9.86
N GLN A 256 -14.51 13.26 -9.83
CA GLN A 256 -15.02 12.58 -8.66
C GLN A 256 -14.07 12.74 -7.45
N LEU A 257 -12.75 12.65 -7.68
CA LEU A 257 -11.75 12.87 -6.63
C LEU A 257 -11.87 14.29 -6.06
N ILE A 258 -11.90 15.32 -6.92
CA ILE A 258 -12.01 16.73 -6.53
C ILE A 258 -13.31 16.98 -5.74
N GLU A 259 -14.45 16.53 -6.27
CA GLU A 259 -15.76 16.70 -5.62
C GLU A 259 -15.82 15.99 -4.25
N THR A 260 -15.17 14.84 -4.12
CA THR A 260 -15.14 14.08 -2.88
C THR A 260 -14.26 14.75 -1.83
N VAL A 261 -13.06 15.20 -2.20
CA VAL A 261 -12.18 15.95 -1.29
C VAL A 261 -12.84 17.26 -0.85
N ASP A 262 -13.42 18.01 -1.80
CA ASP A 262 -14.12 19.28 -1.51
C ASP A 262 -15.27 19.07 -0.52
N ARG A 263 -16.08 18.04 -0.71
CA ARG A 263 -17.19 17.67 0.17
C ARG A 263 -16.72 17.30 1.59
N VAL A 264 -15.62 16.54 1.71
CA VAL A 264 -15.03 16.19 3.01
C VAL A 264 -14.51 17.43 3.73
N CYS A 265 -13.82 18.32 3.02
CA CYS A 265 -13.31 19.58 3.58
C CYS A 265 -14.43 20.52 4.02
N SER A 266 -15.54 20.56 3.26
CA SER A 266 -16.70 21.43 3.56
C SER A 266 -17.54 20.97 4.74
N ASN A 267 -17.54 19.66 5.06
CA ASN A 267 -18.50 19.05 5.99
C ASN A 267 -17.80 18.13 6.99
N ARG A 268 -16.68 18.54 7.57
CA ARG A 268 -15.79 17.69 8.40
C ARG A 268 -16.53 16.89 9.47
N ASP A 269 -17.49 17.50 10.15
CA ASP A 269 -18.23 16.87 11.27
C ASP A 269 -19.09 15.69 10.79
N GLN A 270 -19.57 15.72 9.56
CA GLN A 270 -20.36 14.61 8.99
C GLN A 270 -19.54 13.33 8.77
N TYR A 271 -18.21 13.44 8.77
CA TYR A 271 -17.29 12.32 8.54
C TYR A 271 -16.69 11.74 9.84
N GLU A 272 -17.08 12.21 11.03
CA GLU A 272 -16.58 11.68 12.31
C GLU A 272 -16.91 10.18 12.48
N ALA A 273 -18.10 9.75 12.03
CA ALA A 273 -18.47 8.33 12.04
C ALA A 273 -17.56 7.49 11.12
N ILE A 274 -17.21 8.00 9.93
CA ILE A 274 -16.30 7.34 8.99
C ILE A 274 -14.90 7.22 9.61
N ARG A 275 -14.40 8.28 10.26
CA ARG A 275 -13.10 8.27 10.97
C ARG A 275 -13.07 7.20 12.06
N ALA A 276 -14.12 7.15 12.88
CA ALA A 276 -14.23 6.16 13.94
C ALA A 276 -14.30 4.73 13.39
N ASN A 277 -15.10 4.50 12.35
CA ASN A 277 -15.23 3.19 11.70
C ASN A 277 -13.94 2.77 10.99
N ALA A 278 -13.22 3.71 10.35
CA ALA A 278 -11.91 3.46 9.75
C ALA A 278 -10.93 2.90 10.80
N ARG A 279 -10.80 3.60 11.92
CA ARG A 279 -9.97 3.14 13.04
C ARG A 279 -10.43 1.79 13.59
N SER A 280 -11.73 1.61 13.87
CA SER A 280 -12.28 0.35 14.37
C SER A 280 -11.95 -0.81 13.45
N THR A 281 -12.09 -0.63 12.14
CA THR A 281 -11.72 -1.63 11.13
C THR A 281 -10.26 -2.08 11.27
N VAL A 282 -9.33 -1.14 11.50
CA VAL A 282 -7.91 -1.49 11.64
C VAL A 282 -7.65 -2.17 12.97
N VAL A 283 -8.20 -1.67 14.07
CA VAL A 283 -8.05 -2.27 15.41
C VAL A 283 -8.60 -3.70 15.43
N GLU A 284 -9.78 -3.93 14.84
CA GLU A 284 -10.46 -5.23 14.89
C GLU A 284 -9.85 -6.28 13.94
N ARG A 285 -9.22 -5.85 12.84
CA ARG A 285 -8.82 -6.77 11.78
C ARG A 285 -7.31 -6.80 11.51
N TYR A 286 -6.59 -5.73 11.84
CA TYR A 286 -5.21 -5.50 11.44
C TYR A 286 -4.29 -5.09 12.59
N ASP A 287 -4.76 -5.07 13.85
CA ASP A 287 -3.89 -4.76 14.98
C ASP A 287 -2.74 -5.74 15.06
N LEU A 288 -1.52 -5.20 15.22
CA LEU A 288 -0.30 -5.98 15.22
C LEU A 288 -0.28 -6.98 16.38
N GLU A 289 -0.49 -6.51 17.61
CA GLU A 289 -0.26 -7.32 18.80
C GLU A 289 -1.37 -8.33 19.08
N SER A 290 -2.63 -7.90 18.91
CA SER A 290 -3.77 -8.73 19.30
C SER A 290 -4.32 -9.60 18.17
N ILE A 291 -4.07 -9.26 16.91
CA ILE A 291 -4.67 -9.94 15.75
C ILE A 291 -3.62 -10.58 14.84
N CYS A 292 -2.64 -9.79 14.35
CA CYS A 292 -1.78 -10.27 13.26
C CYS A 292 -0.62 -11.10 13.77
N LEU A 293 0.10 -10.65 14.79
CA LEU A 293 1.26 -11.37 15.35
C LEU A 293 0.89 -12.76 15.90
N PRO A 294 -0.21 -12.95 16.66
CA PRO A 294 -0.60 -14.29 17.08
C PRO A 294 -0.82 -15.27 15.93
N LYS A 295 -1.49 -14.81 14.85
CA LYS A 295 -1.73 -15.63 13.65
C LYS A 295 -0.42 -15.96 12.90
N GLN A 296 0.51 -15.01 12.83
CA GLN A 296 1.83 -15.24 12.21
C GLN A 296 2.63 -16.26 13.03
N LEU A 297 2.64 -16.14 14.35
CA LEU A 297 3.31 -17.09 15.24
C LEU A 297 2.72 -18.49 15.12
N GLU A 298 1.41 -18.63 15.02
CA GLU A 298 0.74 -19.90 14.78
C GLU A 298 1.24 -20.56 13.49
N ILE A 299 1.34 -19.82 12.39
CA ILE A 299 1.84 -20.34 11.10
C ILE A 299 3.29 -20.82 11.22
N ILE A 300 4.12 -20.13 11.97
CA ILE A 300 5.53 -20.50 12.19
C ILE A 300 5.65 -21.74 13.08
N GLN A 301 4.79 -21.90 14.07
CA GLN A 301 4.84 -22.97 15.08
C GLN A 301 4.20 -24.28 14.62
N VAL A 302 3.25 -24.25 13.67
CA VAL A 302 2.62 -25.49 13.17
C VAL A 302 3.66 -26.38 12.53
N ARG A 303 4.01 -27.47 13.21
CA ARG A 303 4.85 -28.54 12.65
C ARG A 303 4.05 -29.26 11.56
N THR A 304 4.52 -29.23 10.32
CA THR A 304 4.03 -30.15 9.29
C THR A 304 4.34 -31.57 9.77
N PRO A 305 3.36 -32.52 9.78
CA PRO A 305 3.68 -33.91 10.05
C PRO A 305 4.81 -34.33 9.10
N GLN A 306 5.93 -34.79 9.64
CA GLN A 306 7.00 -35.38 8.82
C GLN A 306 6.37 -36.55 8.06
N ALA A 307 6.33 -36.44 6.72
CA ALA A 307 6.12 -37.61 5.91
C ALA A 307 7.20 -38.63 6.29
N THR A 308 6.79 -39.69 6.92
CA THR A 308 7.65 -40.82 7.27
C THR A 308 8.23 -41.32 5.95
N GLN A 309 9.41 -40.83 5.57
CA GLN A 309 10.20 -41.49 4.54
C GLN A 309 10.61 -42.85 5.15
N SER A 310 9.86 -43.89 4.76
CA SER A 310 10.36 -45.24 4.85
C SER A 310 11.65 -45.29 4.02
N VAL A 311 12.79 -45.17 4.70
CA VAL A 311 14.06 -45.55 4.11
C VAL A 311 13.89 -47.04 3.74
N ARG A 312 13.63 -47.31 2.48
CA ARG A 312 13.82 -48.64 1.93
C ARG A 312 15.32 -48.86 2.01
N ALA A 313 15.71 -49.70 2.96
CA ALA A 313 17.02 -50.30 2.97
C ALA A 313 17.29 -50.89 1.58
N ALA A 314 18.35 -50.46 0.96
CA ALA A 314 18.87 -51.08 -0.26
C ALA A 314 19.30 -52.51 0.13
N PRO A 315 18.95 -53.54 -0.67
CA PRO A 315 19.48 -54.87 -0.43
C PRO A 315 20.97 -54.88 -0.74
N ASP A 316 21.76 -55.32 0.24
CA ASP A 316 23.10 -55.82 0.01
C ASP A 316 23.04 -56.97 -1.02
N ALA A 317 23.72 -56.84 -2.08
CA ALA A 317 24.25 -57.91 -2.96
C ALA A 317 25.04 -57.17 -4.06
N LEU A 318 26.26 -57.46 -4.36
CA LEU A 318 26.75 -58.75 -4.87
C LEU A 318 28.27 -58.81 -4.76
N ASP A 319 28.75 -59.81 -4.13
CA ASP A 319 30.00 -60.47 -4.53
C ASP A 319 29.91 -60.94 -5.98
N HIS A 320 30.84 -60.53 -6.80
CA HIS A 320 31.63 -61.29 -7.74
C HIS A 320 32.46 -60.35 -8.63
#